data_79864762eaebb1a28c976e22ddc57e7f
#
_entry.id   79864762eaebb1a28c976e22ddc57e7f
#
_cell.length_a   1.000
_cell.length_b   1.000
_cell.length_c   1.000
_cell.angle_alpha   90.00
_cell.angle_beta   90.00
_cell.angle_gamma   90.00
#
_symmetry.space_group_name_H-M   'P 1'
#
loop_
_entity.id
_entity.type
_entity.pdbx_description
1 polymer ?
#
loop_
_entity_poly.entity_id
_entity_poly.type
_entity_poly.pdbx_seq_one_letter_code
_entity_poly.pdbx_strand_id
1 'polypeptide(L)'
;MNRKKLFPDYILESSWEVCNKVGGIYTVLSTRARTLQAVMPDRIIFVGPLLNGENTGFQEVNSLYADWVKQAQADGLNVKVGRWDVPGSPVAVLVDFQPFFSEKDKIYTELWENFQVDSLHGYGDYDEASMFSYAAAKVVESFCRYQVEKNAKVVYHGNEWMA
;
A
#
# COMPACT_ATOMS: atom_id res chain seq x y z
N MET A 1 30.61 17.02 10.29
CA MET A 1 29.98 15.68 10.44
C MET A 1 29.41 15.27 9.09
N ASN A 2 30.06 14.33 8.38
CA ASN A 2 29.51 13.78 7.13
C ASN A 2 28.32 12.91 7.48
N ARG A 3 27.11 13.44 7.33
CA ARG A 3 25.90 12.62 7.41
C ARG A 3 25.91 11.65 6.24
N LYS A 4 26.15 10.37 6.52
CA LYS A 4 26.01 9.31 5.54
C LYS A 4 24.57 9.36 5.02
N LYS A 5 24.38 9.73 3.76
CA LYS A 5 23.06 9.69 3.12
C LYS A 5 22.57 8.24 3.19
N LEU A 6 21.54 7.98 3.98
CA LEU A 6 20.85 6.69 3.99
C LEU A 6 20.01 6.65 2.72
N PHE A 7 20.40 5.79 1.79
CA PHE A 7 19.59 5.51 0.59
C PHE A 7 18.81 4.22 0.86
N PRO A 8 17.50 4.21 0.75
CA PRO A 8 16.72 2.98 0.92
C PRO A 8 16.91 2.06 -0.28
N ASP A 9 16.73 0.75 -0.05
CA ASP A 9 16.73 -0.25 -1.12
C ASP A 9 15.32 -0.40 -1.72
N TYR A 10 14.28 -0.16 -0.91
CA TYR A 10 12.88 -0.13 -1.32
C TYR A 10 12.14 1.05 -0.68
N ILE A 11 11.18 1.58 -1.41
CA ILE A 11 10.18 2.51 -0.90
C ILE A 11 8.80 1.89 -1.16
N LEU A 12 8.02 1.72 -0.10
CA LEU A 12 6.62 1.34 -0.20
C LEU A 12 5.76 2.54 0.19
N GLU A 13 4.82 2.89 -0.64
CA GLU A 13 3.92 4.03 -0.40
C GLU A 13 2.47 3.58 -0.45
N SER A 14 1.69 3.82 0.61
CA SER A 14 0.25 3.61 0.58
C SER A 14 -0.50 4.92 0.46
N SER A 15 -1.58 4.89 -0.30
CA SER A 15 -2.57 5.96 -0.36
C SER A 15 -3.88 5.45 -0.94
N TRP A 16 -4.99 6.00 -0.47
CA TRP A 16 -6.30 5.79 -1.07
C TRP A 16 -6.33 6.20 -2.57
N GLU A 17 -5.48 7.15 -2.94
CA GLU A 17 -5.45 7.70 -4.31
C GLU A 17 -4.48 6.96 -5.26
N VAL A 18 -3.87 5.85 -4.86
CA VAL A 18 -3.12 5.00 -5.80
C VAL A 18 -4.10 4.31 -6.74
N CYS A 19 -3.94 4.56 -8.05
CA CYS A 19 -4.88 4.09 -9.08
C CYS A 19 -6.34 4.49 -8.81
N ASN A 20 -6.54 5.58 -8.08
CA ASN A 20 -7.85 6.11 -7.74
C ASN A 20 -7.79 7.64 -7.68
N LYS A 21 -8.24 8.30 -8.75
CA LYS A 21 -8.13 9.76 -8.88
C LYS A 21 -9.27 10.46 -8.15
N VAL A 22 -9.01 10.90 -6.92
CA VAL A 22 -9.97 11.64 -6.09
C VAL A 22 -9.54 13.09 -5.88
N GLY A 23 -8.28 13.33 -5.52
CA GLY A 23 -7.82 14.65 -5.12
C GLY A 23 -6.36 14.96 -5.45
N GLY A 24 -5.76 15.79 -4.61
CA GLY A 24 -4.41 16.32 -4.81
C GLY A 24 -3.28 15.32 -4.57
N ILE A 25 -3.50 14.32 -3.72
CA ILE A 25 -2.49 13.30 -3.43
C ILE A 25 -2.19 12.46 -4.67
N TYR A 26 -3.21 12.13 -5.46
CA TYR A 26 -3.01 11.50 -6.77
C TYR A 26 -1.96 12.25 -7.60
N THR A 27 -2.07 13.57 -7.68
CA THR A 27 -1.14 14.40 -8.44
C THR A 27 0.27 14.36 -7.85
N VAL A 28 0.40 14.43 -6.54
CA VAL A 28 1.69 14.34 -5.84
C VAL A 28 2.37 13.00 -6.12
N LEU A 29 1.66 11.89 -5.95
CA LEU A 29 2.21 10.55 -6.15
C LEU A 29 2.55 10.29 -7.61
N SER A 30 1.62 10.57 -8.53
CA SER A 30 1.80 10.30 -9.96
C SER A 30 2.92 11.12 -10.59
N THR A 31 3.10 12.38 -10.19
CA THR A 31 4.19 13.23 -10.70
C THR A 31 5.55 12.82 -10.13
N ARG A 32 5.60 12.43 -8.86
CA ARG A 32 6.83 11.95 -8.21
C ARG A 32 7.27 10.58 -8.73
N ALA A 33 6.33 9.71 -9.09
CA ALA A 33 6.59 8.36 -9.54
C ALA A 33 7.65 8.27 -10.63
N ARG A 34 7.60 9.17 -11.63
CA ARG A 34 8.60 9.20 -12.72
C ARG A 34 10.03 9.37 -12.20
N THR A 35 10.24 10.30 -11.29
CA THR A 35 11.58 10.60 -10.76
C THR A 35 12.10 9.46 -9.90
N LEU A 36 11.24 8.90 -9.05
CA LEU A 36 11.60 7.79 -8.19
C LEU A 36 11.89 6.52 -9.02
N GLN A 37 11.07 6.22 -10.00
CA GLN A 37 11.23 5.06 -10.87
C GLN A 37 12.53 5.15 -11.69
N ALA A 38 12.94 6.35 -12.12
CA ALA A 38 14.20 6.56 -12.84
C ALA A 38 15.44 6.28 -11.95
N VAL A 39 15.34 6.52 -10.63
CA VAL A 39 16.43 6.32 -9.68
C VAL A 39 16.43 4.91 -9.08
N MET A 40 15.26 4.34 -8.87
CA MET A 40 15.05 3.04 -8.21
C MET A 40 14.05 2.18 -9.01
N PRO A 41 14.44 1.68 -10.21
CA PRO A 41 13.53 0.93 -11.06
C PRO A 41 12.92 -0.28 -10.34
N ASP A 42 11.58 -0.34 -10.30
CA ASP A 42 10.78 -1.42 -9.70
C ASP A 42 11.03 -1.69 -8.19
N ARG A 43 11.67 -0.74 -7.53
CA ARG A 43 11.86 -0.74 -6.07
C ARG A 43 10.99 0.29 -5.34
N ILE A 44 10.13 0.99 -6.10
CA ILE A 44 9.07 1.83 -5.59
C ILE A 44 7.76 1.09 -5.81
N ILE A 45 7.08 0.76 -4.72
CA ILE A 45 5.84 -0.01 -4.73
C ILE A 45 4.73 0.86 -4.17
N PHE A 46 3.74 1.15 -4.99
CA PHE A 46 2.54 1.87 -4.55
C PHE A 46 1.45 0.89 -4.14
N VAL A 47 0.87 1.09 -2.97
CA VAL A 47 -0.22 0.27 -2.43
C VAL A 47 -1.49 1.09 -2.39
N GLY A 48 -2.54 0.59 -3.05
CA GLY A 48 -3.84 1.24 -3.12
C GLY A 48 -5.01 0.29 -2.87
N PRO A 49 -6.23 0.81 -2.75
CA PRO A 49 -7.42 0.00 -2.59
C PRO A 49 -7.81 -0.68 -3.91
N LEU A 50 -8.20 -1.95 -3.85
CA LEU A 50 -8.91 -2.61 -4.93
C LEU A 50 -10.38 -2.27 -4.80
N LEU A 51 -10.87 -1.37 -5.65
CA LEU A 51 -12.24 -0.89 -5.62
C LEU A 51 -13.16 -1.75 -6.49
N ASN A 52 -14.41 -1.88 -6.09
CA ASN A 52 -15.46 -2.52 -6.88
C ASN A 52 -15.87 -1.60 -8.04
N GLY A 53 -15.07 -1.58 -9.08
CA GLY A 53 -15.19 -0.67 -10.20
C GLY A 53 -13.87 -0.61 -10.93
N GLU A 54 -13.67 0.41 -11.71
CA GLU A 54 -12.41 0.58 -12.42
C GLU A 54 -11.41 1.39 -11.56
N ASN A 55 -10.31 0.76 -11.23
CA ASN A 55 -9.16 1.50 -10.72
C ASN A 55 -8.52 2.30 -11.85
N THR A 56 -8.41 3.61 -11.67
CA THR A 56 -7.93 4.53 -12.70
C THR A 56 -6.48 4.23 -13.10
N GLY A 57 -6.29 3.83 -14.37
CA GLY A 57 -4.95 3.60 -14.91
C GLY A 57 -4.22 2.40 -14.31
N PHE A 58 -4.92 1.41 -13.75
CA PHE A 58 -4.28 0.17 -13.32
C PHE A 58 -4.24 -0.85 -14.47
N GLN A 59 -3.05 -1.35 -14.75
CA GLN A 59 -2.81 -2.41 -15.73
C GLN A 59 -2.26 -3.63 -15.02
N GLU A 60 -3.09 -4.65 -14.83
CA GLU A 60 -2.68 -5.89 -14.17
C GLU A 60 -1.59 -6.62 -14.96
N VAL A 61 -0.54 -7.06 -14.27
CA VAL A 61 0.58 -7.81 -14.84
C VAL A 61 0.85 -9.04 -13.99
N ASN A 62 0.26 -10.17 -14.35
CA ASN A 62 0.28 -11.41 -13.58
C ASN A 62 1.68 -12.01 -13.37
N SER A 63 2.67 -11.60 -14.15
CA SER A 63 4.06 -12.05 -13.99
C SER A 63 4.84 -11.27 -12.93
N LEU A 64 4.38 -10.07 -12.56
CA LEU A 64 5.04 -9.27 -11.54
C LEU A 64 4.79 -9.89 -10.15
N TYR A 65 5.87 -10.24 -9.48
CA TYR A 65 5.83 -10.81 -8.13
C TYR A 65 4.88 -12.01 -7.97
N ALA A 66 4.74 -12.84 -9.02
CA ALA A 66 3.77 -13.93 -9.09
C ALA A 66 3.84 -14.91 -7.90
N ASP A 67 5.05 -15.23 -7.43
CA ASP A 67 5.22 -16.14 -6.29
C ASP A 67 4.83 -15.47 -4.97
N TRP A 68 5.12 -14.17 -4.80
CA TRP A 68 4.64 -13.42 -3.65
C TRP A 68 3.10 -13.29 -3.66
N VAL A 69 2.48 -13.05 -4.81
CA VAL A 69 1.01 -12.98 -4.93
C VAL A 69 0.36 -14.26 -4.44
N LYS A 70 0.91 -15.43 -4.83
CA LYS A 70 0.41 -16.73 -4.34
C LYS A 70 0.55 -16.86 -2.82
N GLN A 71 1.69 -16.40 -2.27
CA GLN A 71 1.91 -16.43 -0.82
C GLN A 71 0.96 -15.47 -0.10
N ALA A 72 0.78 -14.25 -0.61
CA ALA A 72 -0.16 -13.29 -0.05
C ALA A 72 -1.60 -13.84 -0.03
N GLN A 73 -2.02 -14.50 -1.12
CA GLN A 73 -3.32 -15.15 -1.19
C GLN A 73 -3.45 -16.30 -0.17
N ALA A 74 -2.40 -17.11 0.01
CA ALA A 74 -2.39 -18.15 1.02
C ALA A 74 -2.49 -17.59 2.46
N ASP A 75 -1.96 -16.38 2.67
CA ASP A 75 -2.05 -15.64 3.94
C ASP A 75 -3.38 -14.85 4.09
N GLY A 76 -4.32 -15.00 3.14
CA GLY A 76 -5.64 -14.38 3.19
C GLY A 76 -5.70 -12.96 2.62
N LEU A 77 -4.64 -12.49 1.95
CA LEU A 77 -4.63 -11.19 1.28
C LEU A 77 -5.04 -11.35 -0.19
N ASN A 78 -6.15 -10.75 -0.58
CA ASN A 78 -6.53 -10.65 -1.99
C ASN A 78 -5.88 -9.41 -2.61
N VAL A 79 -4.85 -9.63 -3.42
CA VAL A 79 -4.07 -8.56 -4.06
C VAL A 79 -4.02 -8.73 -5.57
N LYS A 80 -3.97 -7.61 -6.27
CA LYS A 80 -3.62 -7.53 -7.69
C LYS A 80 -2.33 -6.73 -7.85
N VAL A 81 -1.43 -7.20 -8.69
CA VAL A 81 -0.17 -6.52 -8.98
C VAL A 81 -0.11 -6.12 -10.44
N GLY A 82 0.38 -4.93 -10.70
CA GLY A 82 0.46 -4.40 -12.04
C GLY A 82 1.26 -3.12 -12.16
N ARG A 83 0.98 -2.37 -13.20
CA ARG A 83 1.57 -1.07 -13.48
C ARG A 83 0.52 0.03 -13.33
N TRP A 84 0.93 1.12 -12.73
CA TRP A 84 0.14 2.34 -12.71
C TRP A 84 0.45 3.16 -13.96
N ASP A 85 -0.58 3.46 -14.78
CA ASP A 85 -0.46 4.23 -16.02
C ASP A 85 -0.32 5.72 -15.73
N VAL A 86 0.85 6.05 -15.20
CA VAL A 86 1.32 7.42 -14.94
C VAL A 86 2.79 7.51 -15.38
N PRO A 87 3.36 8.70 -15.51
CA PRO A 87 4.76 8.86 -15.92
C PRO A 87 5.71 8.04 -15.03
N GLY A 88 6.49 7.15 -15.65
CA GLY A 88 7.38 6.21 -14.96
C GLY A 88 6.82 4.81 -14.80
N SER A 89 5.53 4.61 -15.03
CA SER A 89 4.86 3.31 -14.97
C SER A 89 5.28 2.45 -13.77
N PRO A 90 5.17 2.97 -12.52
CA PRO A 90 5.65 2.27 -11.34
C PRO A 90 4.81 1.04 -11.04
N VAL A 91 5.37 0.16 -10.20
CA VAL A 91 4.63 -0.99 -9.67
C VAL A 91 3.51 -0.49 -8.76
N ALA A 92 2.30 -1.02 -8.95
CA ALA A 92 1.18 -0.83 -8.06
C ALA A 92 0.65 -2.18 -7.57
N VAL A 93 0.32 -2.23 -6.29
CA VAL A 93 -0.35 -3.34 -5.62
C VAL A 93 -1.70 -2.83 -5.13
N LEU A 94 -2.78 -3.43 -5.61
CA LEU A 94 -4.11 -3.11 -5.14
C LEU A 94 -4.60 -4.22 -4.21
N VAL A 95 -5.09 -3.85 -3.03
CA VAL A 95 -5.57 -4.79 -2.01
C VAL A 95 -7.07 -4.67 -1.80
N ASP A 96 -7.75 -5.82 -1.80
CA ASP A 96 -9.13 -5.92 -1.35
C ASP A 96 -9.19 -5.83 0.18
N PHE A 97 -9.71 -4.75 0.68
CA PHE A 97 -9.83 -4.49 2.11
C PHE A 97 -11.21 -4.86 2.68
N GLN A 98 -12.18 -5.18 1.82
CA GLN A 98 -13.55 -5.50 2.25
C GLN A 98 -13.64 -6.68 3.21
N PRO A 99 -12.87 -7.77 3.06
CA PRO A 99 -12.91 -8.88 4.02
C PRO A 99 -12.60 -8.48 5.47
N PHE A 100 -11.79 -7.45 5.68
CA PHE A 100 -11.39 -6.99 7.02
C PHE A 100 -12.52 -6.35 7.82
N PHE A 101 -13.62 -5.94 7.17
CA PHE A 101 -14.80 -5.48 7.88
C PHE A 101 -15.40 -6.54 8.81
N SER A 102 -15.25 -7.80 8.50
CA SER A 102 -15.68 -8.90 9.38
C SER A 102 -14.86 -8.99 10.67
N GLU A 103 -13.65 -8.45 10.68
CA GLU A 103 -12.73 -8.43 11.82
C GLU A 103 -12.62 -7.04 12.47
N LYS A 104 -13.42 -6.07 12.03
CA LYS A 104 -13.32 -4.67 12.44
C LYS A 104 -13.28 -4.48 13.96
N ASP A 105 -14.21 -5.09 14.66
CA ASP A 105 -14.29 -4.93 16.13
C ASP A 105 -13.06 -5.48 16.84
N LYS A 106 -12.51 -6.58 16.34
CA LYS A 106 -11.25 -7.15 16.84
C LYS A 106 -10.08 -6.21 16.58
N ILE A 107 -9.97 -5.68 15.36
CA ILE A 107 -8.91 -4.72 14.97
C ILE A 107 -8.99 -3.49 15.86
N TYR A 108 -10.17 -2.94 16.08
CA TYR A 108 -10.36 -1.76 16.94
C TYR A 108 -10.07 -2.04 18.41
N THR A 109 -10.40 -3.24 18.90
CA THR A 109 -10.01 -3.67 20.25
C THR A 109 -8.49 -3.72 20.40
N GLU A 110 -7.78 -4.30 19.42
CA GLU A 110 -6.32 -4.34 19.43
C GLU A 110 -5.69 -2.94 19.39
N LEU A 111 -6.27 -2.00 18.61
CA LEU A 111 -5.83 -0.61 18.59
C LEU A 111 -6.02 0.08 19.95
N TRP A 112 -7.14 -0.18 20.61
CA TRP A 112 -7.39 0.35 21.94
C TRP A 112 -6.43 -0.26 22.99
N GLU A 113 -6.29 -1.57 23.02
CA GLU A 113 -5.47 -2.27 24.01
C GLU A 113 -3.98 -1.92 23.90
N ASN A 114 -3.46 -1.83 22.68
CA ASN A 114 -2.03 -1.60 22.45
C ASN A 114 -1.65 -0.12 22.38
N PHE A 115 -2.55 0.75 21.90
CA PHE A 115 -2.21 2.13 21.56
C PHE A 115 -3.14 3.17 22.18
N GLN A 116 -4.21 2.75 22.87
CA GLN A 116 -5.26 3.62 23.46
C GLN A 116 -5.96 4.48 22.39
N VAL A 117 -6.09 3.95 21.16
CA VAL A 117 -6.81 4.60 20.06
C VAL A 117 -8.28 4.16 20.10
N ASP A 118 -9.18 5.08 20.47
CA ASP A 118 -10.62 4.85 20.45
C ASP A 118 -11.16 4.96 19.02
N SER A 119 -11.41 3.82 18.40
CA SER A 119 -11.95 3.72 17.04
C SER A 119 -13.44 3.36 17.00
N LEU A 120 -14.04 2.94 18.12
CA LEU A 120 -15.44 2.51 18.16
C LEU A 120 -16.42 3.68 17.97
N HIS A 121 -16.00 4.90 18.26
CA HIS A 121 -16.80 6.12 18.10
C HIS A 121 -16.50 6.88 16.80
N GLY A 122 -15.70 6.26 15.90
CA GLY A 122 -15.48 6.80 14.56
C GLY A 122 -16.80 6.88 13.77
N TYR A 123 -16.89 7.83 12.84
CA TYR A 123 -18.08 8.02 12.01
C TYR A 123 -17.68 8.39 10.57
N GLY A 124 -18.66 8.31 9.66
CA GLY A 124 -18.44 8.63 8.26
C GLY A 124 -17.47 7.64 7.59
N ASP A 125 -16.47 8.14 6.94
CA ASP A 125 -15.50 7.36 6.15
C ASP A 125 -14.41 6.68 7.02
N TYR A 126 -14.49 6.81 8.35
CA TYR A 126 -13.47 6.31 9.27
C TYR A 126 -13.24 4.80 9.14
N ASP A 127 -14.31 4.02 9.08
CA ASP A 127 -14.23 2.55 8.99
C ASP A 127 -13.56 2.11 7.69
N GLU A 128 -13.91 2.74 6.58
CA GLU A 128 -13.37 2.40 5.26
C GLU A 128 -11.87 2.72 5.19
N ALA A 129 -11.49 3.91 5.63
CA ALA A 129 -10.09 4.31 5.72
C ALA A 129 -9.28 3.40 6.65
N SER A 130 -9.85 3.05 7.82
CA SER A 130 -9.20 2.16 8.80
C SER A 130 -8.98 0.76 8.24
N MET A 131 -9.98 0.17 7.58
CA MET A 131 -9.86 -1.16 7.00
C MET A 131 -8.88 -1.19 5.83
N PHE A 132 -8.88 -0.15 4.99
CA PHE A 132 -7.87 -0.03 3.95
C PHE A 132 -6.45 0.11 4.54
N SER A 133 -6.26 0.99 5.52
CA SER A 133 -4.94 1.17 6.18
C SER A 133 -4.44 -0.13 6.79
N TYR A 134 -5.31 -0.89 7.44
CA TYR A 134 -4.97 -2.20 7.99
C TYR A 134 -4.57 -3.19 6.89
N ALA A 135 -5.34 -3.29 5.82
CA ALA A 135 -5.04 -4.14 4.67
C ALA A 135 -3.71 -3.73 4.00
N ALA A 136 -3.47 -2.44 3.81
CA ALA A 136 -2.23 -1.92 3.25
C ALA A 136 -1.03 -2.27 4.14
N ALA A 137 -1.15 -2.16 5.46
CA ALA A 137 -0.11 -2.57 6.41
C ALA A 137 0.20 -4.07 6.30
N LYS A 138 -0.82 -4.92 6.15
CA LYS A 138 -0.64 -6.37 5.92
C LYS A 138 0.07 -6.66 4.61
N VAL A 139 -0.24 -5.93 3.54
CA VAL A 139 0.48 -6.02 2.26
C VAL A 139 1.95 -5.66 2.43
N VAL A 140 2.25 -4.55 3.10
CA VAL A 140 3.62 -4.10 3.37
C VAL A 140 4.39 -5.14 4.19
N GLU A 141 3.78 -5.66 5.26
CA GLU A 141 4.38 -6.71 6.09
C GLU A 141 4.69 -7.96 5.27
N SER A 142 3.72 -8.46 4.50
CA SER A 142 3.87 -9.65 3.66
C SER A 142 4.95 -9.44 2.59
N PHE A 143 4.93 -8.31 1.90
CA PHE A 143 5.92 -7.98 0.88
C PHE A 143 7.34 -7.92 1.46
N CYS A 144 7.52 -7.25 2.60
CA CYS A 144 8.80 -7.19 3.29
C CYS A 144 9.29 -8.57 3.75
N ARG A 145 8.39 -9.44 4.19
CA ARG A 145 8.73 -10.79 4.68
C ARG A 145 9.18 -11.74 3.58
N TYR A 146 8.52 -11.70 2.43
CA TYR A 146 8.68 -12.73 1.41
C TYR A 146 9.40 -12.25 0.14
N GLN A 147 9.37 -10.95 -0.15
CA GLN A 147 9.90 -10.41 -1.41
C GLN A 147 11.16 -9.57 -1.23
N VAL A 148 11.32 -8.93 -0.08
CA VAL A 148 12.47 -8.07 0.18
C VAL A 148 13.66 -8.89 0.68
N GLU A 149 14.85 -8.58 0.17
CA GLU A 149 16.08 -9.27 0.56
C GLU A 149 16.41 -9.02 2.06
N LYS A 150 16.93 -10.04 2.72
CA LYS A 150 17.35 -9.94 4.12
C LYS A 150 18.39 -8.82 4.28
N ASN A 151 18.16 -7.90 5.18
CA ASN A 151 18.97 -6.70 5.44
C ASN A 151 18.78 -5.53 4.46
N ALA A 152 17.85 -5.60 3.49
CA ALA A 152 17.49 -4.44 2.70
C ALA A 152 16.87 -3.35 3.58
N LYS A 153 17.14 -2.08 3.22
CA LYS A 153 16.58 -0.91 3.90
C LYS A 153 15.28 -0.53 3.23
N VAL A 154 14.22 -0.63 3.97
CA VAL A 154 12.87 -0.29 3.50
C VAL A 154 12.41 1.00 4.15
N VAL A 155 11.85 1.90 3.36
CA VAL A 155 11.09 3.05 3.83
C VAL A 155 9.63 2.82 3.48
N TYR A 156 8.76 2.91 4.48
CA TYR A 156 7.32 2.96 4.29
C TYR A 156 6.81 4.38 4.47
N HIS A 157 5.94 4.79 3.57
CA HIS A 157 5.32 6.11 3.59
C HIS A 157 3.81 5.97 3.42
N GLY A 158 3.06 6.20 4.49
CA GLY A 158 1.61 6.37 4.46
C GLY A 158 1.26 7.81 4.07
N ASN A 159 0.40 7.99 3.09
CA ASN A 159 0.02 9.30 2.59
C ASN A 159 -1.39 9.65 3.06
N GLU A 160 -1.49 10.74 3.82
CA GLU A 160 -2.71 11.30 4.37
C GLU A 160 -3.46 10.39 5.38
N TRP A 161 -4.67 10.82 5.76
CA TRP A 161 -5.48 10.16 6.79
C TRP A 161 -6.16 8.85 6.35
N MET A 162 -6.20 8.60 5.04
CA MET A 162 -6.80 7.38 4.46
C MET A 162 -5.76 6.29 4.15
N ALA A 163 -4.55 6.33 4.74
CA ALA A 163 -3.51 5.35 4.46
C ALA A 163 -2.78 4.87 5.70
#